data_2805131554c39861db74ddaf38473a3f
#
_entry.id   2805131554c39861db74ddaf38473a3f
#
_cell.length_a   1.000
_cell.length_b   1.000
_cell.length_c   1.000
_cell.angle_alpha   90.00
_cell.angle_beta   90.00
_cell.angle_gamma   90.00
#
_symmetry.space_group_name_H-M   'P 1'
#
loop_
_entity.id
_entity.type
_entity.pdbx_description
1 polymer ?
#
loop_
_entity_poly.entity_id
_entity_poly.type
_entity_poly.pdbx_seq_one_letter_code
_entity_poly.pdbx_strand_id
1 'polypeptide(L)'
;MRWILLASMAAALATPGWAATDSQCTEILQRGLDAGNPETRQQAVSALSLASGSGPLFDQLERMLQDKDVQVRQAVVASLADVKSRRATAALHKALEDPVPEVSFAAAKALWARHDPAGRTALLAILAKESKSSSNFFSRQKREALRMMHTPRTTFLFAAEQGIGFVPLPGLGEGVASMQGILASSGVPGRAAAALLLGADRNPATVEALRDALSDKDASVRAAAVHSISLRNDPALKIELVPLLTDDKESVRLRAAAGYLRLSAIEAGRVK
;
A
#
# COMPACT_ATOMS: atom_id res chain seq x y z
N MET A 1 16.20 68.59 -14.04
CA MET A 1 16.51 67.43 -13.14
C MET A 1 15.27 66.54 -13.05
N ARG A 2 15.23 65.43 -13.80
CA ARG A 2 14.09 64.51 -13.87
C ARG A 2 14.50 63.26 -13.08
N TRP A 3 13.81 63.00 -11.98
CA TRP A 3 13.96 61.80 -11.18
C TRP A 3 13.16 60.66 -11.81
N ILE A 4 13.85 59.62 -12.28
CA ILE A 4 13.23 58.36 -12.76
C ILE A 4 13.10 57.45 -11.54
N LEU A 5 11.89 57.25 -11.08
CA LEU A 5 11.53 56.22 -10.09
C LEU A 5 11.52 54.85 -10.82
N LEU A 6 12.50 54.01 -10.56
CA LEU A 6 12.50 52.59 -10.94
C LEU A 6 11.61 51.83 -9.94
N ALA A 7 10.39 51.53 -10.37
CA ALA A 7 9.53 50.58 -9.68
C ALA A 7 10.02 49.16 -9.98
N SER A 8 10.71 48.55 -9.03
CA SER A 8 11.04 47.12 -9.09
C SER A 8 9.76 46.30 -8.84
N MET A 9 9.16 45.79 -9.93
CA MET A 9 8.14 44.78 -9.88
C MET A 9 8.78 43.46 -9.44
N ALA A 10 8.65 43.11 -8.17
CA ALA A 10 8.94 41.76 -7.69
C ALA A 10 7.91 40.81 -8.32
N ALA A 11 8.30 40.10 -9.36
CA ALA A 11 7.52 38.98 -9.89
C ALA A 11 7.50 37.88 -8.82
N ALA A 12 6.41 37.79 -8.07
CA ALA A 12 6.11 36.63 -7.27
C ALA A 12 6.01 35.43 -8.23
N LEU A 13 7.03 34.59 -8.25
CA LEU A 13 6.99 33.31 -8.93
C LEU A 13 5.88 32.49 -8.26
N ALA A 14 4.67 32.52 -8.86
CA ALA A 14 3.59 31.62 -8.49
C ALA A 14 4.12 30.18 -8.69
N THR A 15 4.42 29.49 -7.60
CA THR A 15 4.68 28.06 -7.65
C THR A 15 3.48 27.39 -8.30
N PRO A 16 3.68 26.58 -9.34
CA PRO A 16 2.54 25.93 -10.00
C PRO A 16 1.77 25.11 -8.97
N GLY A 17 0.43 25.23 -8.96
CA GLY A 17 -0.45 24.62 -7.93
C GLY A 17 -0.27 23.10 -7.73
N TRP A 18 0.34 22.42 -8.69
CA TRP A 18 0.70 20.99 -8.59
C TRP A 18 1.87 20.73 -7.62
N ALA A 19 2.83 21.63 -7.50
CA ALA A 19 3.96 21.48 -6.57
C ALA A 19 3.48 21.58 -5.10
N ALA A 20 2.51 22.46 -4.83
CA ALA A 20 1.89 22.55 -3.51
C ALA A 20 1.16 21.25 -3.13
N THR A 21 0.51 20.60 -4.10
CA THR A 21 -0.22 19.33 -3.86
C THR A 21 0.72 18.14 -3.63
N ASP A 22 1.85 18.06 -4.33
CA ASP A 22 2.89 17.02 -4.05
C ASP A 22 3.43 17.15 -2.62
N SER A 23 3.69 18.37 -2.15
CA SER A 23 4.12 18.65 -0.78
C SER A 23 3.05 18.24 0.23
N GLN A 24 1.79 18.58 -0.02
CA GLN A 24 0.65 18.20 0.81
C GLN A 24 0.51 16.67 0.91
N CYS A 25 0.62 15.98 -0.21
CA CYS A 25 0.55 14.51 -0.24
C CYS A 25 1.69 13.88 0.57
N THR A 26 2.91 14.41 0.43
CA THR A 26 4.07 13.93 1.20
C THR A 26 3.85 14.15 2.70
N GLU A 27 3.31 15.28 3.10
CA GLU A 27 3.01 15.59 4.50
C GLU A 27 1.91 14.68 5.08
N ILE A 28 0.87 14.37 4.32
CA ILE A 28 -0.18 13.42 4.73
C ILE A 28 0.43 12.06 5.03
N LEU A 29 1.27 11.55 4.12
CA LEU A 29 1.94 10.26 4.30
C LEU A 29 2.90 10.28 5.49
N GLN A 30 3.71 11.33 5.64
CA GLN A 30 4.64 11.46 6.75
C GLN A 30 3.91 11.45 8.10
N ARG A 31 2.84 12.23 8.24
CA ARG A 31 2.00 12.22 9.45
C ARG A 31 1.43 10.85 9.77
N GLY A 32 0.99 10.10 8.74
CA GLY A 32 0.52 8.73 8.91
C GLY A 32 1.61 7.77 9.40
N LEU A 33 2.83 7.91 8.89
CA LEU A 33 3.97 7.08 9.30
C LEU A 33 4.44 7.40 10.73
N ASP A 34 4.34 8.65 11.15
CA ASP A 34 4.75 9.12 12.47
C ASP A 34 3.63 9.00 13.53
N ALA A 35 2.47 8.46 13.14
CA ALA A 35 1.32 8.33 14.03
C ALA A 35 1.63 7.44 15.24
N GLY A 36 1.11 7.81 16.40
CA GLY A 36 1.23 7.02 17.62
C GLY A 36 0.53 5.67 17.54
N ASN A 37 -0.60 5.61 16.82
CA ASN A 37 -1.39 4.40 16.61
C ASN A 37 -0.72 3.49 15.54
N PRO A 38 -0.39 2.22 15.86
CA PRO A 38 0.21 1.29 14.90
C PRO A 38 -0.69 0.99 13.71
N GLU A 39 -2.01 1.00 13.87
CA GLU A 39 -2.94 0.78 12.75
C GLU A 39 -2.83 1.88 11.70
N THR A 40 -2.74 3.14 12.11
CA THR A 40 -2.51 4.28 11.20
C THR A 40 -1.16 4.14 10.50
N ARG A 41 -0.08 3.79 11.21
CA ARG A 41 1.23 3.56 10.58
C ARG A 41 1.18 2.41 9.57
N GLN A 42 0.50 1.32 9.89
CA GLN A 42 0.28 0.19 8.96
C GLN A 42 -0.46 0.63 7.70
N GLN A 43 -1.50 1.44 7.82
CA GLN A 43 -2.25 2.00 6.68
C GLN A 43 -1.36 2.94 5.84
N ALA A 44 -0.53 3.75 6.47
CA ALA A 44 0.40 4.64 5.78
C ALA A 44 1.48 3.84 5.01
N VAL A 45 2.03 2.79 5.62
CA VAL A 45 2.96 1.87 4.96
C VAL A 45 2.32 1.20 3.75
N SER A 46 1.08 0.72 3.90
CA SER A 46 0.34 0.10 2.78
C SER A 46 0.07 1.09 1.65
N ALA A 47 -0.26 2.34 1.99
CA ALA A 47 -0.44 3.38 0.99
C ALA A 47 0.87 3.71 0.26
N LEU A 48 2.01 3.72 0.97
CA LEU A 48 3.33 3.94 0.38
C LEU A 48 3.69 2.92 -0.71
N SER A 49 3.17 1.69 -0.65
CA SER A 49 3.41 0.69 -1.70
C SER A 49 2.95 1.19 -3.08
N LEU A 50 1.89 1.99 -3.14
CA LEU A 50 1.42 2.61 -4.39
C LEU A 50 2.42 3.61 -4.96
N ALA A 51 3.09 4.40 -4.10
CA ALA A 51 3.99 5.48 -4.51
C ALA A 51 5.46 5.06 -4.60
N SER A 52 5.83 3.89 -4.09
CA SER A 52 7.21 3.48 -3.79
C SER A 52 8.03 3.03 -5.00
N GLY A 53 7.97 3.77 -6.11
CA GLY A 53 8.86 3.52 -7.24
C GLY A 53 10.33 3.86 -6.95
N SER A 54 10.61 4.92 -6.23
CA SER A 54 11.97 5.41 -5.95
C SER A 54 11.98 6.63 -5.01
N GLY A 55 13.17 7.01 -4.54
CA GLY A 55 13.41 8.27 -3.84
C GLY A 55 13.01 8.27 -2.37
N PRO A 56 12.72 9.44 -1.79
CA PRO A 56 12.55 9.63 -0.34
C PRO A 56 11.46 8.78 0.29
N LEU A 57 10.40 8.48 -0.44
CA LEU A 57 9.31 7.63 0.04
C LEU A 57 9.74 6.18 0.24
N PHE A 58 10.64 5.67 -0.62
CA PHE A 58 11.23 4.36 -0.40
C PHE A 58 12.16 4.34 0.81
N ASP A 59 12.90 5.42 1.07
CA ASP A 59 13.75 5.55 2.26
C ASP A 59 12.90 5.48 3.55
N GLN A 60 11.72 6.07 3.51
CA GLN A 60 10.77 6.00 4.62
C GLN A 60 10.24 4.56 4.80
N LEU A 61 9.83 3.90 3.73
CA LEU A 61 9.38 2.52 3.78
C LEU A 61 10.45 1.59 4.36
N GLU A 62 11.72 1.74 3.94
CA GLU A 62 12.85 0.95 4.45
C GLU A 62 13.10 1.20 5.95
N ARG A 63 12.99 2.44 6.42
CA ARG A 63 13.13 2.76 7.85
C ARG A 63 12.05 2.10 8.71
N MET A 64 10.83 1.95 8.18
CA MET A 64 9.72 1.31 8.90
C MET A 64 9.92 -0.19 9.13
N LEU A 65 10.96 -0.83 8.53
CA LEU A 65 11.40 -2.17 8.93
C LEU A 65 11.88 -2.23 10.39
N GLN A 66 12.20 -1.09 11.01
CA GLN A 66 12.59 -0.99 12.40
C GLN A 66 11.47 -0.50 13.33
N ASP A 67 10.22 -0.48 12.85
CA ASP A 67 9.09 -0.08 13.68
C ASP A 67 8.97 -1.02 14.91
N LYS A 68 8.62 -0.43 16.03
CA LYS A 68 8.42 -1.17 17.29
C LYS A 68 7.28 -2.20 17.21
N ASP A 69 6.29 -1.95 16.36
CA ASP A 69 5.14 -2.81 16.19
C ASP A 69 5.39 -3.86 15.10
N VAL A 70 5.16 -5.11 15.45
CA VAL A 70 5.39 -6.27 14.56
C VAL A 70 4.51 -6.21 13.31
N GLN A 71 3.27 -5.77 13.47
CA GLN A 71 2.31 -5.71 12.37
C GLN A 71 2.69 -4.62 11.35
N VAL A 72 3.25 -3.51 11.83
CA VAL A 72 3.80 -2.47 10.95
C VAL A 72 4.98 -3.04 10.16
N ARG A 73 5.92 -3.76 10.81
CA ARG A 73 7.04 -4.38 10.09
C ARG A 73 6.59 -5.42 9.06
N GLN A 74 5.57 -6.23 9.39
CA GLN A 74 4.97 -7.17 8.43
C GLN A 74 4.34 -6.43 7.23
N ALA A 75 3.64 -5.32 7.46
CA ALA A 75 3.11 -4.49 6.40
C ALA A 75 4.21 -3.92 5.50
N VAL A 76 5.36 -3.52 6.08
CA VAL A 76 6.53 -3.07 5.30
C VAL A 76 7.05 -4.20 4.41
N VAL A 77 7.21 -5.40 4.93
CA VAL A 77 7.67 -6.56 4.15
C VAL A 77 6.71 -6.85 3.00
N ALA A 78 5.41 -6.80 3.25
CA ALA A 78 4.39 -6.98 2.23
C ALA A 78 4.48 -5.89 1.16
N SER A 79 4.58 -4.61 1.56
CA SER A 79 4.75 -3.48 0.64
C SER A 79 6.03 -3.60 -0.20
N LEU A 80 7.14 -4.03 0.40
CA LEU A 80 8.39 -4.29 -0.31
C LEU A 80 8.27 -5.46 -1.31
N ALA A 81 7.41 -6.45 -1.02
CA ALA A 81 7.19 -7.58 -1.92
C ALA A 81 6.59 -7.14 -3.27
N ASP A 82 5.83 -6.07 -3.32
CA ASP A 82 5.22 -5.55 -4.55
C ASP A 82 6.17 -4.65 -5.35
N VAL A 83 7.18 -4.05 -4.71
CA VAL A 83 8.13 -3.15 -5.36
C VAL A 83 9.21 -3.92 -6.09
N LYS A 84 9.13 -4.01 -7.43
CA LYS A 84 10.08 -4.72 -8.30
C LYS A 84 11.39 -3.92 -8.48
N SER A 85 12.20 -3.82 -7.42
CA SER A 85 13.51 -3.17 -7.50
C SER A 85 14.58 -3.96 -6.76
N ARG A 86 15.85 -3.80 -7.17
CA ARG A 86 17.00 -4.39 -6.45
C ARG A 86 17.08 -3.91 -5.01
N ARG A 87 16.69 -2.66 -4.77
CA ARG A 87 16.68 -2.07 -3.44
C ARG A 87 15.63 -2.72 -2.54
N ALA A 88 14.43 -2.98 -3.06
CA ALA A 88 13.41 -3.70 -2.33
C ALA A 88 13.84 -5.15 -1.99
N THR A 89 14.51 -5.82 -2.92
CA THR A 89 15.09 -7.15 -2.65
C THR A 89 16.13 -7.08 -1.52
N ALA A 90 17.03 -6.09 -1.53
CA ALA A 90 18.01 -5.91 -0.46
C ALA A 90 17.34 -5.59 0.90
N ALA A 91 16.26 -4.82 0.92
CA ALA A 91 15.47 -4.56 2.13
C ALA A 91 14.77 -5.84 2.65
N LEU A 92 14.26 -6.69 1.76
CA LEU A 92 13.70 -7.99 2.13
C LEU A 92 14.77 -8.94 2.70
N HIS A 93 16.01 -8.89 2.20
CA HIS A 93 17.14 -9.64 2.83
C HIS A 93 17.39 -9.18 4.26
N LYS A 94 17.36 -7.87 4.53
CA LYS A 94 17.46 -7.35 5.92
C LYS A 94 16.31 -7.86 6.79
N ALA A 95 15.09 -7.92 6.26
CA ALA A 95 13.93 -8.39 6.99
C ALA A 95 13.97 -9.91 7.32
N LEU A 96 14.80 -10.71 6.65
CA LEU A 96 15.07 -12.10 7.06
C LEU A 96 15.71 -12.20 8.46
N GLU A 97 16.40 -11.16 8.89
CA GLU A 97 17.10 -11.09 10.17
C GLU A 97 16.21 -10.55 11.30
N ASP A 98 14.94 -10.26 11.03
CA ASP A 98 14.03 -9.78 12.06
C ASP A 98 13.91 -10.79 13.20
N PRO A 99 14.01 -10.35 14.47
CA PRO A 99 13.94 -11.25 15.64
C PRO A 99 12.57 -11.93 15.79
N VAL A 100 11.54 -11.37 15.13
CA VAL A 100 10.19 -11.93 15.16
C VAL A 100 10.00 -12.90 13.99
N PRO A 101 9.76 -14.19 14.28
CA PRO A 101 9.66 -15.23 13.25
C PRO A 101 8.62 -14.96 12.17
N GLU A 102 7.53 -14.28 12.51
CA GLU A 102 6.46 -13.92 11.58
C GLU A 102 6.93 -12.93 10.52
N VAL A 103 7.79 -11.99 10.87
CA VAL A 103 8.36 -10.99 9.95
C VAL A 103 9.39 -11.65 9.04
N SER A 104 10.33 -12.42 9.61
CA SER A 104 11.35 -13.13 8.84
C SER A 104 10.74 -14.16 7.89
N PHE A 105 9.67 -14.84 8.30
CA PHE A 105 8.93 -15.77 7.43
C PHE A 105 8.23 -15.03 6.27
N ALA A 106 7.62 -13.88 6.54
CA ALA A 106 7.02 -13.05 5.48
C ALA A 106 8.08 -12.61 4.46
N ALA A 107 9.26 -12.20 4.92
CA ALA A 107 10.40 -11.85 4.07
C ALA A 107 10.89 -13.05 3.24
N ALA A 108 11.01 -14.23 3.84
CA ALA A 108 11.39 -15.47 3.15
C ALA A 108 10.39 -15.82 2.03
N LYS A 109 9.09 -15.70 2.29
CA LYS A 109 8.03 -15.89 1.28
C LYS A 109 8.15 -14.88 0.14
N ALA A 110 8.35 -13.60 0.45
CA ALA A 110 8.48 -12.55 -0.55
C ALA A 110 9.70 -12.77 -1.46
N LEU A 111 10.84 -13.17 -0.89
CA LEU A 111 12.06 -13.51 -1.65
C LEU A 111 11.86 -14.78 -2.48
N TRP A 112 11.21 -15.81 -1.92
CA TRP A 112 10.86 -17.02 -2.66
C TRP A 112 9.98 -16.73 -3.88
N ALA A 113 8.95 -15.87 -3.74
CA ALA A 113 8.09 -15.45 -4.83
C ALA A 113 8.85 -14.67 -5.94
N ARG A 114 10.01 -14.10 -5.60
CA ARG A 114 10.92 -13.42 -6.54
C ARG A 114 11.98 -14.36 -7.14
N HIS A 115 11.91 -15.66 -6.85
CA HIS A 115 12.92 -16.63 -7.22
C HIS A 115 14.33 -16.31 -6.65
N ASP A 116 14.39 -15.59 -5.52
CA ASP A 116 15.65 -15.30 -4.83
C ASP A 116 16.08 -16.52 -4.00
N PRO A 117 17.35 -17.01 -4.15
CA PRO A 117 17.83 -18.19 -3.45
C PRO A 117 17.78 -18.10 -1.93
N ALA A 118 17.92 -16.88 -1.36
CA ALA A 118 17.85 -16.68 0.08
C ALA A 118 16.47 -17.01 0.64
N GLY A 119 15.40 -16.73 -0.12
CA GLY A 119 14.04 -17.11 0.26
C GLY A 119 13.91 -18.61 0.45
N ARG A 120 14.41 -19.41 -0.52
CA ARG A 120 14.42 -20.89 -0.42
C ARG A 120 15.22 -21.38 0.79
N THR A 121 16.41 -20.83 0.98
CA THR A 121 17.31 -21.21 2.09
C THR A 121 16.65 -20.92 3.43
N ALA A 122 16.04 -19.74 3.60
CA ALA A 122 15.34 -19.36 4.82
C ALA A 122 14.14 -20.29 5.10
N LEU A 123 13.32 -20.58 4.09
CA LEU A 123 12.16 -21.50 4.24
C LEU A 123 12.60 -22.91 4.63
N LEU A 124 13.68 -23.44 4.05
CA LEU A 124 14.23 -24.73 4.44
C LEU A 124 14.77 -24.73 5.89
N ALA A 125 15.40 -23.64 6.32
CA ALA A 125 15.87 -23.50 7.69
C ALA A 125 14.71 -23.44 8.70
N ILE A 126 13.61 -22.77 8.35
CA ILE A 126 12.40 -22.73 9.17
C ILE A 126 11.79 -24.13 9.27
N LEU A 127 11.64 -24.84 8.17
CA LEU A 127 11.14 -26.21 8.13
C LEU A 127 11.98 -27.16 9.01
N ALA A 128 13.31 -27.06 8.94
CA ALA A 128 14.23 -27.85 9.74
C ALA A 128 14.13 -27.55 11.25
N LYS A 129 13.86 -26.29 11.63
CA LYS A 129 13.65 -25.88 13.03
C LYS A 129 12.32 -26.36 13.59
N GLU A 130 11.26 -26.33 12.80
CA GLU A 130 9.93 -26.78 13.23
C GLU A 130 9.87 -28.28 13.46
N SER A 131 10.67 -29.07 12.74
CA SER A 131 10.77 -30.51 13.00
C SER A 131 11.37 -30.84 14.38
N LYS A 132 12.03 -29.86 15.03
CA LYS A 132 12.67 -30.01 16.36
C LYS A 132 11.91 -29.30 17.50
N SER A 133 11.03 -28.36 17.21
CA SER A 133 10.26 -27.62 18.22
C SER A 133 8.79 -27.53 17.80
N SER A 134 8.00 -28.48 18.29
CA SER A 134 6.60 -28.64 17.92
C SER A 134 5.71 -27.41 18.11
N SER A 135 4.84 -27.18 17.14
CA SER A 135 3.47 -26.64 17.22
C SER A 135 3.23 -25.15 17.51
N ASN A 136 4.15 -24.37 18.05
CA ASN A 136 3.81 -23.01 18.52
C ASN A 136 3.76 -21.92 17.43
N PHE A 137 4.53 -22.05 16.35
CA PHE A 137 4.60 -21.04 15.29
C PHE A 137 3.29 -20.93 14.49
N PHE A 138 2.82 -22.05 13.93
CA PHE A 138 1.55 -22.08 13.19
C PHE A 138 0.32 -21.81 14.07
N SER A 139 0.38 -22.18 15.35
CA SER A 139 -0.70 -21.90 16.29
C SER A 139 -0.82 -20.41 16.64
N ARG A 140 0.29 -19.66 16.65
CA ARG A 140 0.30 -18.20 16.79
C ARG A 140 -0.23 -17.53 15.54
N GLN A 141 0.24 -17.94 14.36
CA GLN A 141 -0.20 -17.38 13.08
C GLN A 141 -1.69 -17.61 12.83
N LYS A 142 -2.22 -18.79 13.23
CA LYS A 142 -3.66 -19.07 13.18
C LYS A 142 -4.46 -18.19 14.16
N ARG A 143 -3.94 -17.90 15.36
CA ARG A 143 -4.57 -17.00 16.32
C ARG A 143 -4.47 -15.54 15.89
N GLU A 144 -3.37 -15.14 15.26
CA GLU A 144 -3.18 -13.79 14.72
C GLU A 144 -4.08 -13.56 13.50
N ALA A 145 -4.17 -14.51 12.59
CA ALA A 145 -5.10 -14.49 11.46
C ALA A 145 -6.57 -14.43 11.95
N LEU A 146 -6.91 -15.13 13.03
CA LEU A 146 -8.23 -15.05 13.66
C LEU A 146 -8.47 -13.70 14.36
N ARG A 147 -7.45 -13.07 14.96
CA ARG A 147 -7.53 -11.71 15.50
C ARG A 147 -7.72 -10.67 14.39
N MET A 148 -7.03 -10.81 13.26
CA MET A 148 -7.21 -9.95 12.07
C MET A 148 -8.62 -10.06 11.51
N MET A 149 -9.29 -11.21 11.63
CA MET A 149 -10.69 -11.38 11.24
C MET A 149 -11.67 -10.55 12.08
N HIS A 150 -11.26 -9.99 13.22
CA HIS A 150 -12.11 -9.12 14.04
C HIS A 150 -12.10 -7.64 13.61
N THR A 151 -11.25 -7.26 12.65
CA THR A 151 -11.29 -5.95 11.96
C THR A 151 -11.36 -6.15 10.44
N PRO A 152 -12.48 -6.65 9.91
CA PRO A 152 -12.51 -7.24 8.56
C PRO A 152 -12.27 -6.23 7.43
N ARG A 153 -12.60 -4.95 7.63
CA ARG A 153 -12.54 -3.95 6.56
C ARG A 153 -11.12 -3.51 6.20
N THR A 154 -10.28 -3.23 7.19
CA THR A 154 -8.90 -2.75 6.96
C THR A 154 -8.00 -3.88 6.50
N THR A 155 -8.19 -5.07 7.06
CA THR A 155 -7.42 -6.27 6.70
C THR A 155 -7.71 -6.74 5.28
N PHE A 156 -8.95 -6.67 4.84
CA PHE A 156 -9.32 -7.04 3.46
C PHE A 156 -8.67 -6.10 2.44
N LEU A 157 -8.77 -4.80 2.64
CA LEU A 157 -8.13 -3.83 1.74
C LEU A 157 -6.61 -4.01 1.72
N PHE A 158 -6.01 -4.24 2.87
CA PHE A 158 -4.59 -4.54 2.99
C PHE A 158 -4.21 -5.83 2.24
N ALA A 159 -4.96 -6.93 2.44
CA ALA A 159 -4.71 -8.20 1.77
C ALA A 159 -4.93 -8.12 0.25
N ALA A 160 -5.97 -7.42 -0.20
CA ALA A 160 -6.27 -7.25 -1.60
C ALA A 160 -5.25 -6.34 -2.32
N GLU A 161 -4.74 -5.31 -1.64
CA GLU A 161 -3.68 -4.43 -2.15
C GLU A 161 -2.35 -5.14 -2.31
N GLN A 162 -2.01 -6.03 -1.38
CA GLN A 162 -0.70 -6.69 -1.35
C GLN A 162 -0.60 -7.89 -2.28
N GLY A 163 -1.63 -8.17 -3.10
CA GLY A 163 -1.62 -9.41 -3.87
C GLY A 163 -1.52 -10.68 -3.01
N ILE A 164 -1.49 -10.51 -1.66
CA ILE A 164 -1.55 -11.59 -0.68
C ILE A 164 -2.97 -12.19 -0.70
N GLY A 165 -3.75 -11.82 -1.69
CA GLY A 165 -5.11 -12.28 -1.94
C GLY A 165 -5.26 -13.78 -2.01
N PHE A 166 -4.19 -14.49 -1.72
CA PHE A 166 -4.20 -15.92 -1.54
C PHE A 166 -3.21 -16.35 -0.46
N VAL A 167 -3.64 -16.23 0.80
CA VAL A 167 -3.42 -17.39 1.65
C VAL A 167 -4.37 -18.45 1.10
N PRO A 168 -3.89 -19.50 0.42
CA PRO A 168 -4.75 -20.60 0.07
C PRO A 168 -5.22 -21.19 1.39
N LEU A 169 -6.45 -20.89 1.77
CA LEU A 169 -7.12 -21.66 2.80
C LEU A 169 -7.25 -23.06 2.21
N PRO A 170 -6.71 -24.10 2.87
CA PRO A 170 -6.82 -25.45 2.35
C PRO A 170 -8.29 -25.79 2.16
N GLY A 171 -8.71 -26.07 0.93
CA GLY A 171 -10.06 -26.50 0.60
C GLY A 171 -10.90 -25.53 -0.23
N LEU A 172 -10.40 -24.34 -0.58
CA LEU A 172 -11.09 -23.44 -1.50
C LEU A 172 -10.47 -23.54 -2.88
N GLY A 173 -11.20 -24.22 -3.77
CA GLY A 173 -10.85 -24.36 -5.18
C GLY A 173 -10.76 -23.01 -5.90
N GLU A 174 -10.04 -23.02 -7.01
CA GLU A 174 -9.74 -21.92 -7.89
C GLU A 174 -10.99 -21.13 -8.31
N GLY A 175 -10.93 -19.79 -8.21
CA GLY A 175 -11.84 -18.92 -8.93
C GLY A 175 -12.64 -17.93 -8.08
N VAL A 176 -13.41 -17.14 -8.78
CA VAL A 176 -14.27 -16.03 -8.34
C VAL A 176 -15.22 -16.40 -7.18
N ALA A 177 -15.64 -17.66 -7.08
CA ALA A 177 -16.51 -18.16 -6.03
C ALA A 177 -15.88 -18.09 -4.63
N SER A 178 -14.55 -18.30 -4.53
CA SER A 178 -13.79 -18.20 -3.27
C SER A 178 -13.72 -16.77 -2.77
N MET A 179 -13.59 -15.82 -3.67
CA MET A 179 -13.57 -14.39 -3.36
C MET A 179 -14.94 -13.91 -2.88
N GLN A 180 -16.03 -14.37 -3.48
CA GLN A 180 -17.38 -14.07 -3.02
C GLN A 180 -17.65 -14.55 -1.58
N GLY A 181 -17.15 -15.73 -1.21
CA GLY A 181 -17.27 -16.24 0.16
C GLY A 181 -16.50 -15.41 1.18
N ILE A 182 -15.28 -14.99 0.86
CA ILE A 182 -14.45 -14.11 1.69
C ILE A 182 -15.11 -12.73 1.83
N LEU A 183 -15.65 -12.18 0.76
CA LEU A 183 -16.35 -10.90 0.74
C LEU A 183 -17.63 -10.92 1.59
N ALA A 184 -18.39 -11.99 1.49
CA ALA A 184 -19.63 -12.15 2.26
C ALA A 184 -19.36 -12.33 3.77
N SER A 185 -18.26 -13.00 4.14
CA SER A 185 -17.90 -13.28 5.53
C SER A 185 -17.11 -12.18 6.22
N SER A 186 -16.43 -11.30 5.46
CA SER A 186 -15.52 -10.29 6.02
C SER A 186 -16.18 -8.93 6.28
N GLY A 187 -17.46 -8.74 5.97
CA GLY A 187 -18.16 -7.46 6.15
C GLY A 187 -17.65 -6.33 5.25
N VAL A 188 -16.81 -6.64 4.26
CA VAL A 188 -16.38 -5.68 3.23
C VAL A 188 -17.50 -5.54 2.20
N PRO A 189 -17.91 -4.33 1.83
CA PRO A 189 -18.90 -4.13 0.79
C PRO A 189 -18.46 -4.79 -0.52
N GLY A 190 -19.35 -5.57 -1.13
CA GLY A 190 -19.08 -6.18 -2.44
C GLY A 190 -18.67 -5.16 -3.50
N ARG A 191 -19.10 -3.88 -3.33
CA ARG A 191 -18.70 -2.76 -4.19
C ARG A 191 -17.21 -2.41 -4.08
N ALA A 192 -16.62 -2.48 -2.87
CA ALA A 192 -15.18 -2.26 -2.69
C ALA A 192 -14.36 -3.35 -3.41
N ALA A 193 -14.78 -4.59 -3.28
CA ALA A 193 -14.16 -5.69 -3.99
C ALA A 193 -14.30 -5.58 -5.51
N ALA A 194 -15.50 -5.22 -5.99
CA ALA A 194 -15.71 -4.98 -7.42
C ALA A 194 -14.77 -3.86 -7.94
N ALA A 195 -14.62 -2.77 -7.19
CA ALA A 195 -13.71 -1.69 -7.56
C ALA A 195 -12.25 -2.17 -7.70
N LEU A 196 -11.77 -3.01 -6.77
CA LEU A 196 -10.41 -3.57 -6.85
C LEU A 196 -10.24 -4.52 -8.04
N LEU A 197 -11.21 -5.40 -8.29
CA LEU A 197 -11.17 -6.34 -9.42
C LEU A 197 -11.17 -5.61 -10.77
N LEU A 198 -11.94 -4.53 -10.86
CA LEU A 198 -12.04 -3.70 -12.07
C LEU A 198 -10.80 -2.81 -12.29
N GLY A 199 -9.90 -2.70 -11.32
CA GLY A 199 -8.70 -1.87 -11.44
C GLY A 199 -7.81 -2.22 -12.64
N ALA A 200 -7.75 -3.49 -13.01
CA ALA A 200 -6.99 -3.98 -14.16
C ALA A 200 -7.73 -3.83 -15.52
N ASP A 201 -9.04 -3.61 -15.50
CA ASP A 201 -9.84 -3.46 -16.72
C ASP A 201 -9.55 -2.13 -17.41
N ARG A 202 -9.25 -2.17 -18.72
CA ARG A 202 -8.91 -1.00 -19.53
C ARG A 202 -10.12 -0.34 -20.23
N ASN A 203 -11.33 -0.87 -20.01
CA ASN A 203 -12.54 -0.31 -20.61
C ASN A 203 -12.79 1.12 -20.08
N PRO A 204 -13.06 2.12 -20.95
CA PRO A 204 -13.40 3.48 -20.52
C PRO A 204 -14.60 3.56 -19.58
N ALA A 205 -15.63 2.73 -19.78
CA ALA A 205 -16.79 2.69 -18.88
C ALA A 205 -16.42 2.30 -17.45
N THR A 206 -15.36 1.50 -17.27
CA THR A 206 -14.84 1.14 -15.95
C THR A 206 -14.19 2.31 -15.27
N VAL A 207 -13.55 3.23 -16.02
CA VAL A 207 -12.99 4.47 -15.45
C VAL A 207 -14.11 5.33 -14.86
N GLU A 208 -15.22 5.49 -15.57
CA GLU A 208 -16.36 6.25 -15.09
C GLU A 208 -16.95 5.61 -13.82
N ALA A 209 -17.15 4.29 -13.82
CA ALA A 209 -17.63 3.59 -12.63
C ALA A 209 -16.69 3.75 -11.42
N LEU A 210 -15.37 3.76 -11.65
CA LEU A 210 -14.39 4.01 -10.58
C LEU A 210 -14.42 5.48 -10.11
N ARG A 211 -14.66 6.45 -11.00
CA ARG A 211 -14.87 7.86 -10.63
C ARG A 211 -16.09 8.03 -9.73
N ASP A 212 -17.21 7.42 -10.11
CA ASP A 212 -18.42 7.43 -9.27
C ASP A 212 -18.14 6.84 -7.88
N ALA A 213 -17.36 5.75 -7.82
CA ALA A 213 -16.98 5.09 -6.58
C ALA A 213 -16.06 5.94 -5.68
N LEU A 214 -15.37 6.96 -6.19
CA LEU A 214 -14.61 7.92 -5.36
C LEU A 214 -15.50 8.74 -4.42
N SER A 215 -16.79 8.86 -4.74
CA SER A 215 -17.78 9.59 -3.94
C SER A 215 -18.72 8.67 -3.15
N ASP A 216 -18.42 7.37 -3.08
CA ASP A 216 -19.26 6.41 -2.37
C ASP A 216 -19.34 6.73 -0.87
N LYS A 217 -20.52 6.52 -0.28
CA LYS A 217 -20.75 6.71 1.16
C LYS A 217 -19.85 5.83 2.05
N ASP A 218 -19.45 4.66 1.56
CA ASP A 218 -18.57 3.73 2.27
C ASP A 218 -17.09 4.04 1.97
N ALA A 219 -16.33 4.35 3.01
CA ALA A 219 -14.91 4.67 2.88
C ALA A 219 -14.08 3.53 2.29
N SER A 220 -14.48 2.27 2.49
CA SER A 220 -13.77 1.15 1.89
C SER A 220 -13.97 1.09 0.37
N VAL A 221 -15.11 1.54 -0.13
CA VAL A 221 -15.35 1.67 -1.58
C VAL A 221 -14.54 2.82 -2.15
N ARG A 222 -14.52 3.99 -1.48
CA ARG A 222 -13.68 5.12 -1.89
C ARG A 222 -12.20 4.74 -1.92
N ALA A 223 -11.69 4.08 -0.87
CA ALA A 223 -10.31 3.62 -0.79
C ALA A 223 -9.95 2.61 -1.91
N ALA A 224 -10.85 1.68 -2.21
CA ALA A 224 -10.69 0.72 -3.29
C ALA A 224 -10.66 1.41 -4.68
N ALA A 225 -11.53 2.39 -4.89
CA ALA A 225 -11.56 3.17 -6.12
C ALA A 225 -10.28 3.99 -6.31
N VAL A 226 -9.80 4.66 -5.25
CA VAL A 226 -8.50 5.37 -5.27
C VAL A 226 -7.37 4.44 -5.66
N HIS A 227 -7.29 3.26 -5.03
CA HIS A 227 -6.27 2.25 -5.33
C HIS A 227 -6.31 1.85 -6.82
N SER A 228 -7.48 1.51 -7.31
CA SER A 228 -7.69 1.06 -8.69
C SER A 228 -7.37 2.14 -9.72
N ILE A 229 -7.76 3.40 -9.47
CA ILE A 229 -7.42 4.55 -10.29
C ILE A 229 -5.91 4.78 -10.32
N SER A 230 -5.25 4.69 -9.16
CA SER A 230 -3.80 4.88 -9.07
C SER A 230 -3.00 3.85 -9.87
N LEU A 231 -3.47 2.60 -9.93
CA LEU A 231 -2.81 1.52 -10.68
C LEU A 231 -3.07 1.56 -12.19
N ARG A 232 -3.95 2.41 -12.68
CA ARG A 232 -4.13 2.59 -14.13
C ARG A 232 -2.94 3.27 -14.79
N ASN A 233 -2.08 3.93 -14.02
CA ASN A 233 -0.90 4.64 -14.51
C ASN A 233 -1.23 5.72 -15.55
N ASP A 234 -2.41 6.30 -15.47
CA ASP A 234 -2.85 7.42 -16.31
C ASP A 234 -2.73 8.74 -15.52
N PRO A 235 -1.74 9.61 -15.85
CA PRO A 235 -1.55 10.86 -15.14
C PRO A 235 -2.76 11.80 -15.19
N ALA A 236 -3.62 11.71 -16.21
CA ALA A 236 -4.80 12.53 -16.31
C ALA A 236 -5.80 12.29 -15.15
N LEU A 237 -5.78 11.08 -14.58
CA LEU A 237 -6.64 10.72 -13.44
C LEU A 237 -6.16 11.28 -12.10
N LYS A 238 -4.98 11.89 -12.05
CA LYS A 238 -4.40 12.49 -10.84
C LYS A 238 -5.33 13.50 -10.19
N ILE A 239 -5.97 14.31 -11.00
CA ILE A 239 -6.85 15.38 -10.51
C ILE A 239 -8.08 14.85 -9.75
N GLU A 240 -8.54 13.66 -10.10
CA GLU A 240 -9.69 13.00 -9.46
C GLU A 240 -9.41 12.63 -8.00
N LEU A 241 -8.12 12.50 -7.62
CA LEU A 241 -7.72 12.14 -6.27
C LEU A 241 -7.62 13.35 -5.32
N VAL A 242 -7.57 14.58 -5.86
CA VAL A 242 -7.37 15.80 -5.07
C VAL A 242 -8.45 16.02 -4.01
N PRO A 243 -9.76 15.86 -4.30
CA PRO A 243 -10.80 16.02 -3.28
C PRO A 243 -10.64 15.05 -2.10
N LEU A 244 -10.09 13.85 -2.33
CA LEU A 244 -9.93 12.81 -1.33
C LEU A 244 -8.71 13.02 -0.41
N LEU A 245 -7.87 14.02 -0.68
CA LEU A 245 -6.81 14.45 0.25
C LEU A 245 -7.37 15.03 1.55
N THR A 246 -8.64 15.45 1.55
CA THR A 246 -9.37 15.98 2.70
C THR A 246 -10.51 15.07 3.16
N ASP A 247 -10.55 13.81 2.72
CA ASP A 247 -11.56 12.83 3.12
C ASP A 247 -11.68 12.70 4.65
N ASP A 248 -12.85 12.41 5.16
CA ASP A 248 -13.10 12.22 6.59
C ASP A 248 -12.33 11.01 7.15
N LYS A 249 -12.04 10.01 6.32
CA LYS A 249 -11.30 8.79 6.69
C LYS A 249 -9.82 8.89 6.34
N GLU A 250 -8.98 8.67 7.34
CA GLU A 250 -7.53 8.72 7.19
C GLU A 250 -7.02 7.70 6.16
N SER A 251 -7.56 6.50 6.14
CA SER A 251 -7.21 5.46 5.16
C SER A 251 -7.44 5.90 3.71
N VAL A 252 -8.47 6.71 3.45
CA VAL A 252 -8.74 7.27 2.12
C VAL A 252 -7.74 8.38 1.79
N ARG A 253 -7.50 9.31 2.74
CA ARG A 253 -6.51 10.39 2.56
C ARG A 253 -5.12 9.85 2.23
N LEU A 254 -4.65 8.84 2.99
CA LEU A 254 -3.35 8.22 2.79
C LEU A 254 -3.22 7.60 1.39
N ARG A 255 -4.24 6.86 0.94
CA ARG A 255 -4.24 6.27 -0.40
C ARG A 255 -4.33 7.32 -1.50
N ALA A 256 -5.14 8.34 -1.33
CA ALA A 256 -5.25 9.45 -2.28
C ALA A 256 -3.91 10.17 -2.44
N ALA A 257 -3.22 10.44 -1.33
CA ALA A 257 -1.91 11.06 -1.35
C ALA A 257 -0.86 10.19 -2.07
N ALA A 258 -0.81 8.91 -1.76
CA ALA A 258 0.12 7.98 -2.42
C ALA A 258 -0.19 7.79 -3.90
N GLY A 259 -1.46 7.64 -4.25
CA GLY A 259 -1.92 7.53 -5.64
C GLY A 259 -1.62 8.78 -6.46
N TYR A 260 -1.85 9.96 -5.88
CA TYR A 260 -1.52 11.24 -6.51
C TYR A 260 -0.01 11.33 -6.81
N LEU A 261 0.85 11.02 -5.83
CA LEU A 261 2.31 11.04 -6.02
C LEU A 261 2.78 10.03 -7.05
N ARG A 262 2.16 8.83 -7.11
CA ARG A 262 2.41 7.86 -8.16
C ARG A 262 2.16 8.44 -9.54
N LEU A 263 0.97 8.99 -9.75
CA LEU A 263 0.57 9.54 -11.05
C LEU A 263 1.40 10.79 -11.41
N SER A 264 1.76 11.63 -10.43
CA SER A 264 2.72 12.74 -10.63
C SER A 264 4.11 12.25 -11.03
N ALA A 265 4.59 11.16 -10.45
CA ALA A 265 5.88 10.58 -10.80
C ALA A 265 5.88 10.00 -12.24
N ILE A 266 4.77 9.40 -12.67
CA ILE A 266 4.60 8.89 -14.03
C ILE A 266 4.55 10.06 -15.03
N GLU A 267 3.79 11.11 -14.74
CA GLU A 267 3.73 12.34 -15.55
C GLU A 267 5.13 12.96 -15.74
N ALA A 268 5.93 12.96 -14.68
CA ALA A 268 7.31 13.46 -14.72
C ALA A 268 8.32 12.47 -15.33
N GLY A 269 7.90 11.32 -15.83
CA GLY A 269 8.76 10.29 -16.42
C GLY A 269 9.73 9.60 -15.43
N ARG A 270 9.46 9.70 -14.12
CA ARG A 270 10.29 9.12 -13.06
C ARG A 270 9.98 7.65 -12.81
N VAL A 271 8.81 7.20 -13.21
CA VAL A 271 8.31 5.80 -13.09
C VAL A 271 7.63 5.42 -14.39
N LYS A 272 7.83 4.17 -14.84
CA LYS A 272 7.19 3.61 -16.06
C LYS A 272 6.05 2.68 -15.68
#